data_b5fc2571c0e08395206c055a930a5a75
#
_entry.id   b5fc2571c0e08395206c055a930a5a75
#
_cell.length_a   1.000
_cell.length_b   1.000
_cell.length_c   1.000
_cell.angle_alpha   90.00
_cell.angle_beta   90.00
_cell.angle_gamma   90.00
#
_symmetry.space_group_name_H-M   'P 1'
#
loop_
_entity.id
_entity.type
_entity.pdbx_description
1 polymer ?
#
loop_
_entity_poly.entity_id
_entity_poly.type
_entity_poly.pdbx_seq_one_letter_code
_entity_poly.pdbx_strand_id
1 'polypeptide(L)'
;MDLAHAFLSPQNTSHRQYEALRAYFVERLPAAEVAERFGYTPGSFHQLAHQFRNNPQRQFFVDNPRPGVKTDKNVRQKIIALRKQNLSVYDISRALKREDIQRSPVAIGKLLKEEGFARLPRRADEERPEAVKPVQADRADVRSLSREPRTISTKFGGLFLFLPALVEMGFNRVIGHCELPGTKMVPAACAMRSLLALKLQGNRRHTQVMSAVLDEGLALFAGLNVIPKRSFLTEYSCRIPPACYPKLMRHWFDAMTRLGLEHGSSFDLDFHTIPFHGEDALLEKHYVSKRSRRQKGILAFLAQDGDQRFFCYANTDLRKEQQNDEILAFAKYWKRRTGQFPGELIFDSKVTTQANLSKLNQQDIKFITLRRRGPKLLQDLARHPRSAWRRIELSGVSRIYKTPRILDRRVMLDDYEGPIRQIAVIELGHEQPTLLLTNQMRRSAAKLVERYAQRMLIENNIEDGVNFFHMDALSSAVALKVNCDVQLTLMASSL
;
A
#
# COMPACT_ATOMS: atom_id res chain seq x y z
N MET A 1 -19.24 -4.17 43.56
CA MET A 1 -18.96 -5.32 42.68
C MET A 1 -18.57 -6.48 43.56
N ASP A 2 -19.35 -7.54 43.58
CA ASP A 2 -19.02 -8.71 44.42
C ASP A 2 -17.84 -9.45 43.79
N LEU A 3 -16.67 -9.38 44.45
CA LEU A 3 -15.44 -10.01 43.97
C LEU A 3 -15.53 -11.53 43.90
N ALA A 4 -16.45 -12.13 44.68
CA ALA A 4 -16.70 -13.56 44.67
C ALA A 4 -17.26 -14.03 43.31
N HIS A 5 -17.98 -13.18 42.60
CA HIS A 5 -18.56 -13.52 41.30
C HIS A 5 -17.51 -13.95 40.24
N ALA A 6 -16.30 -13.41 40.31
CA ALA A 6 -15.22 -13.79 39.40
C ALA A 6 -14.83 -15.27 39.52
N PHE A 7 -14.97 -15.87 40.72
CA PHE A 7 -14.67 -17.27 41.00
C PHE A 7 -15.90 -18.17 40.85
N LEU A 8 -17.09 -17.63 41.14
CA LEU A 8 -18.34 -18.38 41.05
C LEU A 8 -18.88 -18.51 39.63
N SER A 9 -18.54 -17.57 38.75
CA SER A 9 -18.98 -17.54 37.34
C SER A 9 -17.81 -17.31 36.39
N PRO A 10 -16.82 -18.24 36.34
CA PRO A 10 -15.62 -18.07 35.53
C PRO A 10 -15.93 -18.10 34.05
N GLN A 11 -15.50 -17.06 33.31
CA GLN A 11 -15.73 -16.91 31.87
C GLN A 11 -14.75 -17.74 31.00
N ASN A 12 -13.61 -18.14 31.57
CA ASN A 12 -12.60 -18.93 30.88
C ASN A 12 -12.78 -20.42 31.18
N THR A 13 -12.72 -21.27 30.14
CA THR A 13 -12.89 -22.71 30.24
C THR A 13 -11.90 -23.35 31.20
N SER A 14 -10.62 -22.95 31.21
CA SER A 14 -9.59 -23.48 32.09
C SER A 14 -9.85 -23.07 33.54
N HIS A 15 -10.24 -21.83 33.77
CA HIS A 15 -10.63 -21.33 35.09
C HIS A 15 -11.87 -22.08 35.62
N ARG A 16 -12.90 -22.25 34.78
CA ARG A 16 -14.10 -23.02 35.11
C ARG A 16 -13.79 -24.48 35.49
N GLN A 17 -12.89 -25.13 34.75
CA GLN A 17 -12.44 -26.50 35.07
C GLN A 17 -11.69 -26.54 36.40
N TYR A 18 -10.83 -25.58 36.64
CA TYR A 18 -10.07 -25.49 37.89
C TYR A 18 -11.01 -25.29 39.10
N GLU A 19 -11.90 -24.32 39.07
CA GLU A 19 -12.82 -24.04 40.16
C GLU A 19 -13.79 -25.19 40.41
N ALA A 20 -14.29 -25.86 39.39
CA ALA A 20 -15.11 -27.04 39.52
C ALA A 20 -14.37 -28.22 40.20
N LEU A 21 -13.13 -28.46 39.82
CA LEU A 21 -12.28 -29.49 40.44
C LEU A 21 -11.90 -29.11 41.88
N ARG A 22 -11.62 -27.83 42.13
CA ARG A 22 -11.31 -27.32 43.47
C ARG A 22 -12.53 -27.49 44.40
N ALA A 23 -13.73 -27.11 43.95
CA ALA A 23 -14.97 -27.31 44.73
C ALA A 23 -15.21 -28.78 45.06
N TYR A 24 -14.93 -29.70 44.11
CA TYR A 24 -15.12 -31.14 44.33
C TYR A 24 -14.04 -31.76 45.25
N PHE A 25 -12.76 -31.52 44.97
CA PHE A 25 -11.66 -32.21 45.69
C PHE A 25 -11.27 -31.52 46.99
N VAL A 26 -11.37 -30.18 47.09
CA VAL A 26 -10.95 -29.38 48.23
C VAL A 26 -12.12 -29.02 49.12
N GLU A 27 -13.20 -28.49 48.56
CA GLU A 27 -14.41 -28.12 49.33
C GLU A 27 -15.30 -29.32 49.60
N ARG A 28 -15.07 -30.48 48.95
CA ARG A 28 -15.79 -31.74 49.09
C ARG A 28 -17.29 -31.65 48.80
N LEU A 29 -17.65 -30.75 47.87
CA LEU A 29 -19.03 -30.63 47.42
C LEU A 29 -19.46 -31.87 46.61
N PRO A 30 -20.73 -32.31 46.69
CA PRO A 30 -21.26 -33.40 45.89
C PRO A 30 -21.10 -33.13 44.39
N ALA A 31 -20.77 -34.17 43.60
CA ALA A 31 -20.54 -34.02 42.15
C ALA A 31 -21.73 -33.43 41.39
N ALA A 32 -22.94 -33.71 41.84
CA ALA A 32 -24.17 -33.14 41.23
C ALA A 32 -24.25 -31.63 41.44
N GLU A 33 -23.95 -31.15 42.65
CA GLU A 33 -23.96 -29.73 43.00
C GLU A 33 -22.87 -28.96 42.27
N VAL A 34 -21.68 -29.55 42.16
CA VAL A 34 -20.57 -28.95 41.40
C VAL A 34 -20.91 -28.86 39.90
N ALA A 35 -21.52 -29.90 39.34
CA ALA A 35 -21.93 -29.91 37.95
C ALA A 35 -22.96 -28.81 37.68
N GLU A 36 -23.98 -28.67 38.50
CA GLU A 36 -24.99 -27.62 38.39
C GLU A 36 -24.37 -26.22 38.53
N ARG A 37 -23.56 -26.01 39.59
CA ARG A 37 -22.94 -24.70 39.90
C ARG A 37 -22.02 -24.18 38.78
N PHE A 38 -21.28 -25.06 38.10
CA PHE A 38 -20.32 -24.68 37.05
C PHE A 38 -20.80 -24.99 35.64
N GLY A 39 -22.09 -25.33 35.45
CA GLY A 39 -22.70 -25.54 34.15
C GLY A 39 -22.18 -26.79 33.40
N TYR A 40 -21.92 -27.89 34.15
CA TYR A 40 -21.60 -29.19 33.57
C TYR A 40 -22.81 -30.14 33.66
N THR A 41 -22.87 -31.09 32.74
CA THR A 41 -23.70 -32.26 32.96
C THR A 41 -23.00 -33.19 33.95
N PRO A 42 -23.75 -33.98 34.76
CA PRO A 42 -23.14 -34.92 35.70
C PRO A 42 -22.08 -35.84 35.04
N GLY A 43 -22.40 -36.35 33.83
CA GLY A 43 -21.47 -37.22 33.11
C GLY A 43 -20.19 -36.50 32.65
N SER A 44 -20.31 -35.25 32.14
CA SER A 44 -19.14 -34.47 31.71
C SER A 44 -18.26 -34.04 32.89
N PHE A 45 -18.87 -33.77 34.04
CA PHE A 45 -18.09 -33.47 35.25
C PHE A 45 -17.38 -34.72 35.80
N HIS A 46 -18.03 -35.88 35.84
CA HIS A 46 -17.39 -37.14 36.23
C HIS A 46 -16.20 -37.48 35.31
N GLN A 47 -16.33 -37.23 34.03
CA GLN A 47 -15.23 -37.42 33.08
C GLN A 47 -14.06 -36.46 33.38
N LEU A 48 -14.35 -35.19 33.66
CA LEU A 48 -13.35 -34.19 34.05
C LEU A 48 -12.61 -34.58 35.34
N ALA A 49 -13.35 -35.01 36.37
CA ALA A 49 -12.78 -35.47 37.63
C ALA A 49 -11.94 -36.76 37.47
N HIS A 50 -12.38 -37.68 36.63
CA HIS A 50 -11.61 -38.89 36.30
C HIS A 50 -10.31 -38.55 35.54
N GLN A 51 -10.36 -37.67 34.57
CA GLN A 51 -9.16 -37.19 33.84
C GLN A 51 -8.15 -36.53 34.80
N PHE A 52 -8.64 -35.72 35.74
CA PHE A 52 -7.79 -35.09 36.74
C PHE A 52 -7.14 -36.10 37.70
N ARG A 53 -7.87 -37.12 38.16
CA ARG A 53 -7.29 -38.21 38.97
C ARG A 53 -6.17 -38.94 38.24
N ASN A 54 -6.30 -39.12 36.92
CA ASN A 54 -5.28 -39.80 36.12
C ASN A 54 -4.08 -38.89 35.80
N ASN A 55 -4.24 -37.56 35.86
CA ASN A 55 -3.17 -36.60 35.67
C ASN A 55 -3.30 -35.42 36.65
N PRO A 56 -2.97 -35.63 37.95
CA PRO A 56 -3.12 -34.59 38.98
C PRO A 56 -2.10 -33.45 38.86
N GLN A 57 -1.05 -33.61 38.05
CA GLN A 57 -0.05 -32.57 37.81
C GLN A 57 -0.42 -31.65 36.63
N ARG A 58 -1.65 -31.74 36.11
CA ARG A 58 -2.14 -30.88 35.02
C ARG A 58 -2.09 -29.43 35.46
N GLN A 59 -1.33 -28.63 34.72
CA GLN A 59 -1.28 -27.17 34.88
C GLN A 59 -2.51 -26.53 34.20
N PHE A 60 -3.33 -25.84 34.99
CA PHE A 60 -4.51 -25.12 34.49
C PHE A 60 -4.17 -23.71 34.02
N PHE A 61 -3.21 -23.06 34.65
CA PHE A 61 -2.74 -21.73 34.34
C PHE A 61 -1.27 -21.84 33.91
N VAL A 62 -1.03 -21.75 32.63
CA VAL A 62 0.32 -21.79 32.09
C VAL A 62 0.71 -20.35 31.79
N ASP A 63 1.67 -19.82 32.52
CA ASP A 63 2.19 -18.45 32.35
C ASP A 63 2.96 -18.26 31.00
N ASN A 64 3.28 -19.34 30.31
CA ASN A 64 3.87 -19.26 28.99
C ASN A 64 2.83 -19.54 27.93
N PRO A 65 2.51 -18.53 27.07
CA PRO A 65 2.03 -18.89 25.77
C PRO A 65 3.11 -19.82 25.17
N ARG A 66 2.73 -21.03 24.73
CA ARG A 66 3.63 -21.92 23.97
C ARG A 66 4.40 -21.00 23.01
N PRO A 67 5.75 -20.93 23.07
CA PRO A 67 6.48 -20.13 22.12
C PRO A 67 6.05 -20.65 20.76
N GLY A 68 5.22 -19.88 20.08
CA GLY A 68 4.87 -20.19 18.70
C GLY A 68 6.21 -20.28 18.02
N VAL A 69 6.53 -21.41 17.40
CA VAL A 69 7.78 -21.59 16.65
C VAL A 69 7.90 -20.35 15.78
N LYS A 70 8.77 -19.41 16.20
CA LYS A 70 8.98 -18.16 15.48
C LYS A 70 9.35 -18.58 14.06
N THR A 71 8.42 -18.40 13.13
CA THR A 71 8.69 -18.74 11.74
C THR A 71 9.89 -17.90 11.33
N ASP A 72 10.94 -18.56 10.85
CA ASP A 72 12.13 -17.89 10.37
C ASP A 72 11.72 -16.70 9.49
N LYS A 73 12.38 -15.57 9.68
CA LYS A 73 12.08 -14.29 9.01
C LYS A 73 12.07 -14.47 7.49
N ASN A 74 12.97 -15.31 6.96
CA ASN A 74 13.07 -15.64 5.54
C ASN A 74 11.86 -16.45 5.05
N VAL A 75 11.44 -17.45 5.81
CA VAL A 75 10.27 -18.29 5.49
C VAL A 75 8.99 -17.44 5.54
N ARG A 76 8.89 -16.53 6.50
CA ARG A 76 7.76 -15.59 6.61
C ARG A 76 7.67 -14.68 5.38
N GLN A 77 8.78 -14.06 4.97
CA GLN A 77 8.83 -13.23 3.76
C GLN A 77 8.49 -14.00 2.50
N LYS A 78 8.96 -15.25 2.40
CA LYS A 78 8.66 -16.12 1.28
C LYS A 78 7.17 -16.47 1.18
N ILE A 79 6.53 -16.80 2.30
CA ILE A 79 5.08 -17.03 2.35
C ILE A 79 4.33 -15.79 1.87
N ILE A 80 4.74 -14.60 2.31
CA ILE A 80 4.16 -13.32 1.89
C ILE A 80 4.34 -13.11 0.38
N ALA A 81 5.55 -13.34 -0.14
CA ALA A 81 5.85 -13.19 -1.57
C ALA A 81 4.98 -14.12 -2.44
N LEU A 82 4.85 -15.40 -2.04
CA LEU A 82 3.99 -16.37 -2.72
C LEU A 82 2.51 -15.98 -2.63
N ARG A 83 2.06 -15.41 -1.49
CA ARG A 83 0.70 -14.93 -1.35
C ARG A 83 0.40 -13.74 -2.25
N LYS A 84 1.36 -12.84 -2.45
CA LYS A 84 1.27 -11.71 -3.39
C LYS A 84 1.14 -12.16 -4.84
N GLN A 85 1.54 -13.37 -5.16
CA GLN A 85 1.30 -14.04 -6.45
C GLN A 85 -0.09 -14.72 -6.52
N ASN A 86 -0.99 -14.43 -5.59
CA ASN A 86 -2.33 -15.03 -5.50
C ASN A 86 -2.35 -16.53 -5.22
N LEU A 87 -1.28 -17.11 -4.71
CA LEU A 87 -1.26 -18.52 -4.36
C LEU A 87 -2.10 -18.79 -3.11
N SER A 88 -2.88 -19.87 -3.14
CA SER A 88 -3.65 -20.32 -1.99
C SER A 88 -2.74 -20.88 -0.89
N VAL A 89 -3.25 -21.02 0.33
CA VAL A 89 -2.50 -21.64 1.43
C VAL A 89 -2.02 -23.07 1.10
N TYR A 90 -2.77 -23.78 0.28
CA TYR A 90 -2.39 -25.12 -0.20
C TYR A 90 -1.28 -25.07 -1.23
N ASP A 91 -1.34 -24.11 -2.17
CA ASP A 91 -0.29 -23.91 -3.18
C ASP A 91 1.01 -23.46 -2.54
N ILE A 92 0.93 -22.54 -1.58
CA ILE A 92 2.07 -22.06 -0.80
C ILE A 92 2.70 -23.22 -0.02
N SER A 93 1.89 -24.08 0.61
CA SER A 93 2.40 -25.27 1.32
C SER A 93 3.12 -26.21 0.37
N ARG A 94 2.59 -26.45 -0.84
CA ARG A 94 3.22 -27.26 -1.87
C ARG A 94 4.52 -26.63 -2.41
N ALA A 95 4.52 -25.33 -2.63
CA ALA A 95 5.71 -24.60 -3.09
C ALA A 95 6.84 -24.66 -2.05
N LEU A 96 6.53 -24.45 -0.79
CA LEU A 96 7.49 -24.56 0.31
C LEU A 96 8.03 -25.97 0.47
N LYS A 97 7.17 -27.00 0.31
CA LYS A 97 7.58 -28.41 0.40
C LYS A 97 8.60 -28.79 -0.69
N ARG A 98 8.52 -28.19 -1.89
CA ARG A 98 9.51 -28.40 -2.97
C ARG A 98 10.92 -27.89 -2.62
N GLU A 99 11.00 -27.04 -1.61
CA GLU A 99 12.22 -26.45 -1.09
C GLU A 99 12.55 -26.95 0.33
N ASP A 100 12.07 -28.16 0.66
CA ASP A 100 12.25 -28.83 1.95
C ASP A 100 11.75 -28.03 3.18
N ILE A 101 10.90 -27.02 2.96
CA ILE A 101 10.31 -26.24 4.03
C ILE A 101 8.91 -26.80 4.35
N GLN A 102 8.79 -27.54 5.44
CA GLN A 102 7.50 -28.11 5.86
C GLN A 102 6.68 -27.08 6.64
N ARG A 103 5.56 -26.62 6.08
CA ARG A 103 4.57 -25.79 6.74
C ARG A 103 3.17 -26.23 6.36
N SER A 104 2.31 -26.45 7.36
CA SER A 104 0.92 -26.83 7.11
C SER A 104 0.11 -25.66 6.54
N PRO A 105 -0.92 -25.90 5.72
CA PRO A 105 -1.81 -24.86 5.21
C PRO A 105 -2.45 -24.04 6.34
N VAL A 106 -2.74 -24.66 7.49
CA VAL A 106 -3.30 -23.98 8.67
C VAL A 106 -2.30 -22.99 9.27
N ALA A 107 -1.04 -23.38 9.42
CA ALA A 107 0.02 -22.51 9.92
C ALA A 107 0.27 -21.32 8.98
N ILE A 108 0.28 -21.58 7.67
CA ILE A 108 0.39 -20.55 6.64
C ILE A 108 -0.80 -19.60 6.71
N GLY A 109 -2.03 -20.12 6.86
CA GLY A 109 -3.24 -19.32 6.98
C GLY A 109 -3.24 -18.40 8.21
N LYS A 110 -2.75 -18.90 9.36
CA LYS A 110 -2.56 -18.09 10.58
C LYS A 110 -1.56 -16.95 10.33
N LEU A 111 -0.38 -17.28 9.77
CA LEU A 111 0.65 -16.29 9.46
C LEU A 111 0.12 -15.21 8.50
N LEU A 112 -0.57 -15.61 7.43
CA LEU A 112 -1.13 -14.67 6.47
C LEU A 112 -2.22 -13.79 7.09
N LYS A 113 -3.04 -14.34 7.97
CA LYS A 113 -4.02 -13.57 8.75
C LYS A 113 -3.31 -12.59 9.68
N GLU A 114 -2.25 -13.04 10.30
CA GLU A 114 -1.34 -12.19 11.07
C GLU A 114 -0.71 -11.08 10.23
N GLU A 115 -0.41 -11.27 9.00
CA GLU A 115 0.10 -10.29 8.04
C GLU A 115 -0.98 -9.41 7.39
N GLY A 116 -2.24 -9.53 7.82
CA GLY A 116 -3.35 -8.72 7.33
C GLY A 116 -3.92 -9.19 5.99
N PHE A 117 -3.50 -10.36 5.48
CA PHE A 117 -4.08 -10.87 4.24
C PHE A 117 -5.49 -11.45 4.49
N ALA A 118 -6.45 -10.93 3.76
CA ALA A 118 -7.78 -11.54 3.71
C ALA A 118 -7.73 -12.92 3.02
N ARG A 119 -8.78 -13.72 3.25
CA ARG A 119 -8.97 -14.98 2.52
C ARG A 119 -9.09 -14.65 1.03
N LEU A 120 -8.38 -15.41 0.17
CA LEU A 120 -8.54 -15.26 -1.28
C LEU A 120 -9.98 -15.56 -1.69
N PRO A 121 -10.52 -14.78 -2.64
CA PRO A 121 -11.75 -15.14 -3.29
C PRO A 121 -11.61 -16.50 -4.00
N ARG A 122 -12.75 -17.10 -4.33
CA ARG A 122 -12.78 -18.31 -5.12
C ARG A 122 -12.10 -18.04 -6.48
N ARG A 123 -11.14 -18.89 -6.87
CA ARG A 123 -10.50 -18.80 -8.18
C ARG A 123 -11.52 -18.95 -9.29
N ALA A 124 -11.28 -18.31 -10.42
CA ALA A 124 -12.02 -18.57 -11.63
C ALA A 124 -11.82 -20.04 -12.07
N ASP A 125 -12.78 -20.59 -12.79
CA ASP A 125 -12.71 -21.99 -13.17
C ASP A 125 -11.54 -22.29 -14.12
N GLU A 126 -11.09 -21.30 -14.90
CA GLU A 126 -9.91 -21.39 -15.76
C GLU A 126 -8.60 -21.50 -14.98
N GLU A 127 -8.57 -20.97 -13.75
CA GLU A 127 -7.43 -21.06 -12.84
C GLU A 127 -7.36 -22.38 -12.07
N ARG A 128 -8.31 -23.30 -12.31
CA ARG A 128 -8.40 -24.63 -11.70
C ARG A 128 -8.20 -25.68 -12.76
N PRO A 129 -7.01 -26.15 -12.98
CA PRO A 129 -6.72 -27.12 -14.05
C PRO A 129 -7.50 -28.45 -13.90
N GLU A 130 -7.90 -28.79 -12.67
CA GLU A 130 -8.61 -30.04 -12.36
C GLU A 130 -10.14 -29.88 -12.23
N ALA A 131 -10.66 -28.65 -12.38
CA ALA A 131 -12.10 -28.43 -12.26
C ALA A 131 -12.81 -28.64 -13.60
N VAL A 132 -13.94 -29.35 -13.57
CA VAL A 132 -14.86 -29.39 -14.72
C VAL A 132 -15.36 -27.96 -14.95
N LYS A 133 -15.02 -27.38 -16.10
CA LYS A 133 -15.46 -26.04 -16.44
C LYS A 133 -16.96 -26.09 -16.77
N PRO A 134 -17.79 -25.32 -16.06
CA PRO A 134 -19.24 -25.26 -16.43
C PRO A 134 -19.34 -24.67 -17.83
N VAL A 135 -20.40 -25.11 -18.55
CA VAL A 135 -20.78 -24.50 -19.84
C VAL A 135 -20.99 -23.00 -19.57
N GLN A 136 -20.17 -22.18 -20.18
CA GLN A 136 -20.30 -20.73 -20.04
C GLN A 136 -21.49 -20.25 -20.86
N ALA A 137 -22.38 -19.49 -20.23
CA ALA A 137 -23.40 -18.73 -20.92
C ALA A 137 -22.77 -17.74 -21.93
N ASP A 138 -23.57 -17.23 -22.87
CA ASP A 138 -23.15 -16.22 -23.81
C ASP A 138 -22.45 -15.05 -23.10
N ARG A 139 -21.47 -14.54 -23.76
CA ARG A 139 -20.57 -13.54 -23.19
C ARG A 139 -21.25 -12.21 -22.97
N ALA A 140 -20.91 -11.58 -21.89
CA ALA A 140 -21.30 -10.21 -21.59
C ALA A 140 -20.38 -9.18 -22.30
N ASP A 141 -19.81 -9.48 -23.46
CA ASP A 141 -18.96 -8.54 -24.21
C ASP A 141 -19.67 -7.94 -25.44
N VAL A 142 -19.19 -6.78 -25.89
CA VAL A 142 -19.83 -6.02 -26.98
C VAL A 142 -19.73 -6.67 -28.34
N ARG A 143 -18.98 -7.75 -28.54
CA ARG A 143 -18.82 -8.41 -29.83
C ARG A 143 -20.10 -9.06 -30.31
N SER A 144 -21.01 -9.36 -29.40
CA SER A 144 -22.33 -9.92 -29.69
C SER A 144 -23.41 -8.86 -29.91
N LEU A 145 -23.08 -7.57 -29.74
CA LEU A 145 -24.05 -6.49 -29.95
C LEU A 145 -24.28 -6.21 -31.43
N SER A 146 -25.53 -5.86 -31.77
CA SER A 146 -25.86 -5.29 -33.08
C SER A 146 -25.03 -4.01 -33.30
N ARG A 147 -24.49 -3.84 -34.53
CA ARG A 147 -23.79 -2.64 -34.96
C ARG A 147 -24.72 -1.59 -35.58
N GLU A 148 -26.00 -1.86 -35.58
CA GLU A 148 -26.98 -0.89 -36.07
C GLU A 148 -27.02 0.35 -35.16
N PRO A 149 -27.13 1.55 -35.73
CA PRO A 149 -27.28 2.77 -34.98
C PRO A 149 -28.48 2.67 -34.03
N ARG A 150 -28.24 2.96 -32.75
CA ARG A 150 -29.29 3.01 -31.73
C ARG A 150 -29.02 4.12 -30.72
N THR A 151 -30.08 4.67 -30.16
CA THR A 151 -29.97 5.65 -29.07
C THR A 151 -30.00 4.91 -27.73
N ILE A 152 -29.05 5.25 -26.87
CA ILE A 152 -29.01 4.76 -25.50
C ILE A 152 -29.08 5.94 -24.54
N SER A 153 -29.66 5.73 -23.37
CA SER A 153 -29.65 6.70 -22.28
C SER A 153 -28.61 6.29 -21.25
N THR A 154 -27.73 7.19 -20.87
CA THR A 154 -26.67 6.93 -19.88
C THR A 154 -26.43 8.14 -19.02
N LYS A 155 -26.12 7.89 -17.74
CA LYS A 155 -25.61 8.91 -16.80
C LYS A 155 -24.12 9.14 -16.91
N PHE A 156 -23.42 8.34 -17.71
CA PHE A 156 -21.96 8.27 -17.79
C PHE A 156 -21.43 8.75 -19.15
N GLY A 157 -22.19 9.59 -19.86
CA GLY A 157 -21.81 10.11 -21.18
C GLY A 157 -20.43 10.77 -21.23
N GLY A 158 -20.02 11.46 -20.15
CA GLY A 158 -18.70 12.09 -20.04
C GLY A 158 -17.52 11.12 -20.14
N LEU A 159 -17.70 9.82 -19.85
CA LEU A 159 -16.64 8.82 -20.01
C LEU A 159 -16.20 8.66 -21.48
N PHE A 160 -17.14 8.86 -22.40
CA PHE A 160 -16.83 8.71 -23.84
C PHE A 160 -15.86 9.75 -24.37
N LEU A 161 -15.63 10.86 -23.65
CA LEU A 161 -14.60 11.84 -23.95
C LEU A 161 -13.19 11.27 -23.85
N PHE A 162 -12.98 10.24 -23.04
CA PHE A 162 -11.69 9.55 -22.91
C PHE A 162 -11.46 8.44 -23.94
N LEU A 163 -12.50 8.00 -24.68
CA LEU A 163 -12.37 6.92 -25.65
C LEU A 163 -11.37 7.23 -26.79
N PRO A 164 -11.35 8.43 -27.40
CA PRO A 164 -10.37 8.73 -28.42
C PRO A 164 -8.93 8.49 -27.94
N ALA A 165 -8.57 9.00 -26.78
CA ALA A 165 -7.24 8.78 -26.19
C ALA A 165 -6.96 7.30 -25.92
N LEU A 166 -7.92 6.56 -25.36
CA LEU A 166 -7.78 5.12 -25.09
C LEU A 166 -7.62 4.29 -26.38
N VAL A 167 -8.28 4.69 -27.46
CA VAL A 167 -8.15 4.04 -28.77
C VAL A 167 -6.79 4.36 -29.39
N GLU A 168 -6.40 5.62 -29.42
CA GLU A 168 -5.16 6.10 -30.01
C GLU A 168 -3.93 5.52 -29.29
N MET A 169 -3.93 5.46 -27.94
CA MET A 169 -2.87 4.81 -27.19
C MET A 169 -2.80 3.28 -27.40
N GLY A 170 -3.85 2.69 -27.99
CA GLY A 170 -3.96 1.24 -28.14
C GLY A 170 -4.18 0.51 -26.82
N PHE A 171 -5.12 0.98 -25.99
CA PHE A 171 -5.36 0.49 -24.65
C PHE A 171 -5.37 -1.05 -24.53
N ASN A 172 -6.08 -1.74 -25.45
CA ASN A 172 -6.14 -3.20 -25.42
C ASN A 172 -4.76 -3.86 -25.59
N ARG A 173 -3.89 -3.25 -26.42
CA ARG A 173 -2.51 -3.71 -26.62
C ARG A 173 -1.67 -3.47 -25.36
N VAL A 174 -1.79 -2.28 -24.76
CA VAL A 174 -1.13 -1.93 -23.49
C VAL A 174 -1.46 -2.97 -22.41
N ILE A 175 -2.74 -3.27 -22.22
CA ILE A 175 -3.19 -4.27 -21.25
C ILE A 175 -2.73 -5.68 -21.60
N GLY A 176 -2.74 -6.04 -22.89
CA GLY A 176 -2.30 -7.35 -23.37
C GLY A 176 -0.83 -7.67 -23.06
N HIS A 177 0.04 -6.67 -23.03
CA HIS A 177 1.46 -6.84 -22.67
C HIS A 177 1.70 -7.00 -21.16
N CYS A 178 0.67 -6.77 -20.31
CA CYS A 178 0.83 -6.75 -18.86
C CYS A 178 0.51 -8.08 -18.18
N GLU A 179 0.09 -9.11 -18.94
CA GLU A 179 -0.26 -10.44 -18.41
C GLU A 179 -1.32 -10.37 -17.30
N LEU A 180 -2.25 -9.42 -17.39
CA LEU A 180 -3.30 -9.25 -16.41
C LEU A 180 -4.34 -10.38 -16.54
N PRO A 181 -4.94 -10.82 -15.41
CA PRO A 181 -5.94 -11.89 -15.44
C PRO A 181 -7.17 -11.47 -16.25
N GLY A 182 -7.74 -12.40 -16.98
CA GLY A 182 -8.96 -12.22 -17.74
C GLY A 182 -9.70 -13.53 -17.92
N THR A 183 -10.98 -13.46 -18.32
CA THR A 183 -11.80 -14.61 -18.67
C THR A 183 -12.38 -14.44 -20.08
N LYS A 184 -12.99 -15.50 -20.62
CA LYS A 184 -13.73 -15.37 -21.89
C LYS A 184 -14.91 -14.40 -21.79
N MET A 185 -15.58 -14.34 -20.62
CA MET A 185 -16.69 -13.42 -20.37
C MET A 185 -16.21 -11.98 -20.16
N VAL A 186 -15.12 -11.80 -19.39
CA VAL A 186 -14.58 -10.48 -19.08
C VAL A 186 -13.09 -10.50 -19.37
N PRO A 187 -12.65 -10.15 -20.59
CA PRO A 187 -11.26 -10.03 -20.95
C PRO A 187 -10.54 -9.01 -20.05
N ALA A 188 -9.22 -9.17 -19.86
CA ALA A 188 -8.41 -8.28 -19.00
C ALA A 188 -8.60 -6.79 -19.34
N ALA A 189 -8.61 -6.44 -20.63
CA ALA A 189 -8.81 -5.06 -21.07
C ALA A 189 -10.19 -4.52 -20.65
N CYS A 190 -11.24 -5.33 -20.75
CA CYS A 190 -12.59 -4.94 -20.33
C CYS A 190 -12.68 -4.80 -18.79
N ALA A 191 -12.03 -5.70 -18.04
CA ALA A 191 -11.94 -5.59 -16.58
C ALA A 191 -11.23 -4.30 -16.14
N MET A 192 -10.08 -4.01 -16.74
CA MET A 192 -9.32 -2.80 -16.44
C MET A 192 -10.07 -1.53 -16.85
N ARG A 193 -10.74 -1.55 -18.01
CA ARG A 193 -11.57 -0.42 -18.46
C ARG A 193 -12.78 -0.18 -17.54
N SER A 194 -13.37 -1.26 -17.02
CA SER A 194 -14.45 -1.16 -16.03
C SER A 194 -13.95 -0.48 -14.72
N LEU A 195 -12.79 -0.89 -14.22
CA LEU A 195 -12.20 -0.28 -13.03
C LEU A 195 -11.80 1.18 -13.27
N LEU A 196 -11.20 1.46 -14.43
CA LEU A 196 -10.82 2.82 -14.84
C LEU A 196 -12.06 3.73 -14.96
N ALA A 197 -13.16 3.23 -15.54
CA ALA A 197 -14.43 3.96 -15.61
C ALA A 197 -14.91 4.38 -14.22
N LEU A 198 -14.87 3.48 -13.25
CA LEU A 198 -15.27 3.80 -11.88
C LEU A 198 -14.34 4.84 -11.23
N LYS A 199 -13.04 4.81 -11.53
CA LYS A 199 -12.10 5.84 -11.05
C LYS A 199 -12.37 7.20 -11.69
N LEU A 200 -12.55 7.26 -13.00
CA LEU A 200 -12.87 8.49 -13.73
C LEU A 200 -14.20 9.12 -13.27
N GLN A 201 -15.12 8.30 -12.74
CA GLN A 201 -16.37 8.75 -12.13
C GLN A 201 -16.22 9.23 -10.68
N GLY A 202 -15.03 9.18 -10.09
CA GLY A 202 -14.84 9.50 -8.69
C GLY A 202 -15.52 8.51 -7.74
N ASN A 203 -15.70 7.26 -8.15
CA ASN A 203 -16.31 6.25 -7.28
C ASN A 203 -15.38 5.85 -6.14
N ARG A 204 -15.85 6.04 -4.92
CA ARG A 204 -15.07 5.76 -3.71
C ARG A 204 -14.81 4.25 -3.50
N ARG A 205 -15.71 3.39 -3.97
CA ARG A 205 -15.63 1.93 -3.79
C ARG A 205 -16.17 1.19 -5.01
N HIS A 206 -15.54 0.08 -5.37
CA HIS A 206 -16.03 -0.79 -6.44
C HIS A 206 -17.46 -1.28 -6.23
N THR A 207 -17.93 -1.34 -4.97
CA THR A 207 -19.32 -1.72 -4.64
C THR A 207 -20.36 -0.76 -5.19
N GLN A 208 -19.99 0.49 -5.46
CA GLN A 208 -20.89 1.51 -6.02
C GLN A 208 -21.32 1.19 -7.45
N VAL A 209 -20.62 0.31 -8.17
CA VAL A 209 -21.04 -0.19 -9.49
C VAL A 209 -22.47 -0.74 -9.48
N MET A 210 -22.95 -1.24 -8.33
CA MET A 210 -24.29 -1.83 -8.23
C MET A 210 -25.42 -0.84 -8.50
N SER A 211 -25.21 0.45 -8.30
CA SER A 211 -26.18 1.51 -8.64
C SER A 211 -26.23 1.83 -10.15
N ALA A 212 -25.24 1.35 -10.91
CA ALA A 212 -25.07 1.63 -12.32
C ALA A 212 -25.00 0.36 -13.19
N VAL A 213 -25.27 -0.81 -12.60
CA VAL A 213 -25.08 -2.12 -13.28
C VAL A 213 -25.94 -2.30 -14.53
N LEU A 214 -27.05 -1.58 -14.63
CA LEU A 214 -27.96 -1.63 -15.78
C LEU A 214 -27.73 -0.49 -16.78
N ASP A 215 -26.73 0.37 -16.54
CA ASP A 215 -26.41 1.46 -17.47
C ASP A 215 -25.65 0.92 -18.68
N GLU A 216 -26.27 1.01 -19.87
CA GLU A 216 -25.70 0.49 -21.11
C GLU A 216 -24.47 1.29 -21.53
N GLY A 217 -24.44 2.61 -21.32
CA GLY A 217 -23.30 3.46 -21.70
C GLY A 217 -22.05 3.11 -20.89
N LEU A 218 -22.19 2.85 -19.58
CA LEU A 218 -21.09 2.41 -18.75
C LEU A 218 -20.54 1.05 -19.20
N ALA A 219 -21.43 0.12 -19.57
CA ALA A 219 -21.04 -1.19 -20.09
C ALA A 219 -20.32 -1.06 -21.43
N LEU A 220 -20.83 -0.24 -22.36
CA LEU A 220 -20.20 0.03 -23.65
C LEU A 220 -18.81 0.66 -23.52
N PHE A 221 -18.64 1.62 -22.61
CA PHE A 221 -17.33 2.18 -22.33
C PHE A 221 -16.35 1.09 -21.87
N ALA A 222 -16.79 0.16 -21.04
CA ALA A 222 -15.98 -0.98 -20.61
C ALA A 222 -15.72 -2.02 -21.73
N GLY A 223 -16.41 -1.94 -22.85
CA GLY A 223 -16.38 -2.91 -23.95
C GLY A 223 -17.19 -4.17 -23.66
N LEU A 224 -18.30 -4.04 -22.93
CA LEU A 224 -19.15 -5.14 -22.46
C LEU A 224 -20.63 -4.82 -22.70
N ASN A 225 -21.48 -5.86 -22.73
CA ASN A 225 -22.94 -5.70 -22.71
C ASN A 225 -23.43 -5.23 -21.36
N VAL A 226 -22.82 -5.71 -20.29
CA VAL A 226 -23.14 -5.40 -18.89
C VAL A 226 -21.84 -5.19 -18.13
N ILE A 227 -21.77 -4.12 -17.36
CA ILE A 227 -20.60 -3.86 -16.50
C ILE A 227 -20.43 -4.98 -15.46
N PRO A 228 -19.20 -5.46 -15.18
CA PRO A 228 -19.00 -6.49 -14.16
C PRO A 228 -19.51 -6.04 -12.78
N LYS A 229 -20.16 -6.96 -12.08
CA LYS A 229 -20.76 -6.68 -10.77
C LYS A 229 -19.70 -6.61 -9.66
N ARG A 230 -20.15 -6.16 -8.49
CA ARG A 230 -19.33 -5.92 -7.28
C ARG A 230 -18.34 -7.06 -6.95
N SER A 231 -18.81 -8.31 -6.95
CA SER A 231 -17.97 -9.46 -6.59
C SER A 231 -16.77 -9.58 -7.53
N PHE A 232 -17.00 -9.57 -8.85
CA PHE A 232 -15.92 -9.63 -9.83
C PHE A 232 -14.90 -8.49 -9.64
N LEU A 233 -15.35 -7.24 -9.60
CA LEU A 233 -14.48 -6.08 -9.50
C LEU A 233 -13.66 -6.06 -8.19
N THR A 234 -14.32 -6.45 -7.08
CA THR A 234 -13.64 -6.52 -5.77
C THR A 234 -12.61 -7.66 -5.72
N GLU A 235 -12.90 -8.78 -6.39
CA GLU A 235 -12.00 -9.93 -6.45
C GLU A 235 -10.87 -9.76 -7.46
N TYR A 236 -11.12 -9.04 -8.56
CA TYR A 236 -10.18 -8.87 -9.65
C TYR A 236 -8.84 -8.30 -9.17
N SER A 237 -8.86 -7.27 -8.33
CA SER A 237 -7.65 -6.67 -7.77
C SER A 237 -6.80 -7.63 -6.93
N CYS A 238 -7.41 -8.68 -6.36
CA CYS A 238 -6.68 -9.74 -5.64
C CYS A 238 -6.01 -10.76 -6.57
N ARG A 239 -6.38 -10.79 -7.83
CA ARG A 239 -5.85 -11.75 -8.82
C ARG A 239 -4.65 -11.17 -9.57
N ILE A 240 -4.44 -9.86 -9.51
CA ILE A 240 -3.32 -9.22 -10.21
C ILE A 240 -2.02 -9.48 -9.43
N PRO A 241 -1.05 -10.20 -10.02
CA PRO A 241 0.26 -10.37 -9.42
C PRO A 241 0.97 -9.02 -9.29
N PRO A 242 1.67 -8.73 -8.18
CA PRO A 242 2.39 -7.46 -7.99
C PRO A 242 3.37 -7.12 -9.11
N ALA A 243 3.99 -8.13 -9.73
CA ALA A 243 4.92 -7.95 -10.85
C ALA A 243 4.27 -7.37 -12.12
N CYS A 244 2.93 -7.40 -12.22
CA CYS A 244 2.22 -6.81 -13.35
C CYS A 244 2.18 -5.28 -13.28
N TYR A 245 2.20 -4.68 -12.07
CA TYR A 245 2.06 -3.22 -11.93
C TYR A 245 3.22 -2.41 -12.53
N PRO A 246 4.50 -2.75 -12.31
CA PRO A 246 5.58 -2.06 -12.99
C PRO A 246 5.53 -2.20 -14.52
N LYS A 247 5.07 -3.36 -15.04
CA LYS A 247 4.85 -3.56 -16.48
C LYS A 247 3.71 -2.66 -16.98
N LEU A 248 2.58 -2.66 -16.26
CA LEU A 248 1.42 -1.84 -16.58
C LEU A 248 1.78 -0.36 -16.63
N MET A 249 2.44 0.16 -15.60
CA MET A 249 2.83 1.57 -15.55
C MET A 249 3.81 1.93 -16.65
N ARG A 250 4.78 1.06 -16.96
CA ARG A 250 5.69 1.28 -18.08
C ARG A 250 4.92 1.41 -19.40
N HIS A 251 4.12 0.41 -19.74
CA HIS A 251 3.39 0.42 -21.03
C HIS A 251 2.34 1.53 -21.10
N TRP A 252 1.71 1.86 -19.97
CA TRP A 252 0.77 2.97 -19.86
C TRP A 252 1.46 4.29 -20.16
N PHE A 253 2.51 4.65 -19.43
CA PHE A 253 3.19 5.93 -19.62
C PHE A 253 3.98 6.01 -20.92
N ASP A 254 4.46 4.90 -21.48
CA ASP A 254 5.03 4.87 -22.84
C ASP A 254 3.95 5.17 -23.89
N ALA A 255 2.72 4.71 -23.67
CA ALA A 255 1.61 5.05 -24.54
C ALA A 255 1.16 6.51 -24.36
N MET A 256 1.10 7.02 -23.15
CA MET A 256 0.79 8.41 -22.86
C MET A 256 1.84 9.38 -23.44
N THR A 257 3.12 9.00 -23.42
CA THR A 257 4.18 9.77 -24.06
C THR A 257 3.96 9.90 -25.58
N ARG A 258 3.49 8.84 -26.23
CA ARG A 258 3.12 8.91 -27.67
C ARG A 258 1.92 9.81 -27.95
N LEU A 259 1.04 10.02 -26.96
CA LEU A 259 -0.07 10.98 -27.02
C LEU A 259 0.32 12.41 -26.66
N GLY A 260 1.59 12.68 -26.39
CA GLY A 260 2.11 14.01 -26.08
C GLY A 260 2.28 14.30 -24.60
N LEU A 261 2.05 13.34 -23.69
CA LEU A 261 2.40 13.50 -22.28
C LEU A 261 3.91 13.24 -22.11
N GLU A 262 4.69 14.25 -22.42
CA GLU A 262 6.14 14.20 -22.26
C GLU A 262 6.50 14.09 -20.79
N HIS A 263 7.63 13.48 -20.50
CA HIS A 263 8.18 13.39 -19.14
C HIS A 263 9.49 14.17 -19.04
N GLY A 264 9.69 14.80 -17.89
CA GLY A 264 10.96 15.43 -17.54
C GLY A 264 12.00 14.43 -17.02
N SER A 265 13.07 14.97 -16.48
CA SER A 265 14.13 14.21 -15.81
C SER A 265 14.23 14.49 -14.31
N SER A 266 13.39 15.35 -13.79
CA SER A 266 13.36 15.81 -12.40
C SER A 266 12.06 15.36 -11.72
N PHE A 267 12.16 14.69 -10.56
CA PHE A 267 11.01 14.06 -9.90
C PHE A 267 10.89 14.49 -8.44
N ASP A 268 9.66 14.81 -8.04
CA ASP A 268 9.28 15.03 -6.66
C ASP A 268 8.81 13.71 -6.04
N LEU A 269 9.37 13.34 -4.89
CA LEU A 269 9.08 12.06 -4.23
C LEU A 269 8.50 12.31 -2.85
N ASP A 270 7.46 11.53 -2.51
CA ASP A 270 6.87 11.58 -1.18
C ASP A 270 6.26 10.24 -0.77
N PHE A 271 6.07 10.09 0.56
CA PHE A 271 5.29 9.02 1.14
C PHE A 271 3.91 9.52 1.56
N HIS A 272 2.88 8.86 1.08
CA HIS A 272 1.53 9.07 1.55
C HIS A 272 1.05 7.88 2.38
N THR A 273 0.42 8.14 3.53
CA THR A 273 -0.18 7.10 4.36
C THR A 273 -1.66 6.98 4.07
N ILE A 274 -2.08 5.85 3.52
CA ILE A 274 -3.49 5.50 3.32
C ILE A 274 -4.01 4.93 4.63
N PRO A 275 -4.90 5.65 5.36
CA PRO A 275 -5.31 5.26 6.70
C PRO A 275 -6.26 4.06 6.68
N PHE A 276 -6.10 3.16 7.64
CA PHE A 276 -6.99 2.03 7.88
C PHE A 276 -7.82 2.26 9.14
N HIS A 277 -9.13 2.04 9.04
CA HIS A 277 -10.09 2.29 10.11
C HIS A 277 -10.64 1.00 10.76
N GLY A 278 -10.23 -0.18 10.31
CA GLY A 278 -10.63 -1.47 10.87
C GLY A 278 -9.76 -1.92 12.04
N GLU A 279 -10.17 -3.00 12.69
CA GLU A 279 -9.47 -3.60 13.83
C GLU A 279 -8.30 -4.51 13.45
N ASP A 280 -7.98 -4.67 12.18
CA ASP A 280 -6.95 -5.58 11.72
C ASP A 280 -5.59 -5.31 12.36
N ALA A 281 -5.07 -6.33 13.06
CA ALA A 281 -3.95 -6.21 13.99
C ALA A 281 -2.59 -5.89 13.33
N LEU A 282 -2.48 -5.99 12.01
CA LEU A 282 -1.18 -6.26 11.37
C LEU A 282 -0.68 -5.20 10.41
N LEU A 283 -1.46 -4.15 10.18
CA LEU A 283 -0.96 -2.98 9.49
C LEU A 283 -0.02 -2.19 10.40
N GLU A 284 1.09 -1.77 9.84
CA GLU A 284 2.04 -0.92 10.54
C GLU A 284 1.44 0.46 10.84
N LYS A 285 1.89 1.09 11.94
CA LYS A 285 1.46 2.44 12.27
C LYS A 285 2.35 3.46 11.55
N HIS A 286 1.73 4.25 10.70
CA HIS A 286 2.34 5.38 10.00
C HIS A 286 1.77 6.71 10.49
N TYR A 287 2.49 7.80 10.27
CA TYR A 287 2.00 9.14 10.58
C TYR A 287 1.02 9.59 9.49
N VAL A 288 -0.17 10.00 9.90
CA VAL A 288 -1.21 10.54 9.01
C VAL A 288 -1.27 12.04 9.22
N SER A 289 -0.79 12.83 8.26
CA SER A 289 -0.67 14.29 8.36
C SER A 289 -2.00 14.98 8.64
N LYS A 290 -3.07 14.64 7.91
CA LYS A 290 -4.44 15.20 8.13
C LYS A 290 -4.97 14.99 9.55
N ARG A 291 -4.43 14.04 10.32
CA ARG A 291 -4.90 13.71 11.69
C ARG A 291 -3.85 13.98 12.76
N SER A 292 -2.68 14.46 12.38
CA SER A 292 -1.54 14.74 13.27
C SER A 292 -1.23 13.62 14.27
N ARG A 293 -1.49 12.36 13.90
CA ARG A 293 -1.26 11.19 14.76
C ARG A 293 -0.79 9.96 13.97
N ARG A 294 -0.16 9.03 14.68
CA ARG A 294 0.17 7.71 14.12
C ARG A 294 -1.07 6.81 14.12
N GLN A 295 -1.39 6.28 12.96
CA GLN A 295 -2.52 5.38 12.75
C GLN A 295 -2.06 4.19 11.90
N LYS A 296 -2.76 3.04 12.03
CA LYS A 296 -2.58 1.91 11.13
C LYS A 296 -2.94 2.32 9.70
N GLY A 297 -2.16 1.87 8.75
CA GLY A 297 -2.37 2.21 7.34
C GLY A 297 -1.38 1.52 6.43
N ILE A 298 -1.51 1.80 5.14
CA ILE A 298 -0.60 1.35 4.10
C ILE A 298 0.22 2.54 3.65
N LEU A 299 1.52 2.36 3.58
CA LEU A 299 2.43 3.39 3.08
C LEU A 299 2.49 3.30 1.56
N ALA A 300 2.17 4.39 0.88
CA ALA A 300 2.33 4.56 -0.55
C ALA A 300 3.55 5.45 -0.83
N PHE A 301 4.50 4.96 -1.60
CA PHE A 301 5.53 5.79 -2.20
C PHE A 301 5.01 6.32 -3.53
N LEU A 302 5.16 7.61 -3.76
CA LEU A 302 4.69 8.31 -4.95
C LEU A 302 5.84 9.08 -5.57
N ALA A 303 5.98 8.99 -6.90
CA ALA A 303 6.88 9.84 -7.67
C ALA A 303 6.08 10.64 -8.70
N GLN A 304 6.24 11.96 -8.64
CA GLN A 304 5.64 12.93 -9.53
C GLN A 304 6.69 13.51 -10.46
N ASP A 305 6.36 13.62 -11.74
CA ASP A 305 7.15 14.42 -12.66
C ASP A 305 7.17 15.88 -12.22
N GLY A 306 8.35 16.45 -12.09
CA GLY A 306 8.53 17.80 -11.58
C GLY A 306 8.08 18.90 -12.53
N ASP A 307 8.07 18.62 -13.83
CA ASP A 307 7.73 19.58 -14.89
C ASP A 307 6.24 19.48 -15.26
N GLN A 308 5.75 18.28 -15.54
CA GLN A 308 4.40 18.02 -16.02
C GLN A 308 3.38 17.80 -14.90
N ARG A 309 3.84 17.60 -13.65
CA ARG A 309 3.00 17.50 -12.46
C ARG A 309 2.03 16.31 -12.42
N PHE A 310 2.33 15.20 -13.08
CA PHE A 310 1.57 13.96 -12.96
C PHE A 310 2.36 12.88 -12.19
N PHE A 311 1.66 11.97 -11.54
CA PHE A 311 2.29 10.81 -10.92
C PHE A 311 2.73 9.80 -11.98
N CYS A 312 4.02 9.47 -12.00
CA CYS A 312 4.59 8.52 -12.95
C CYS A 312 4.99 7.18 -12.33
N TYR A 313 4.95 7.08 -11.00
CA TYR A 313 5.25 5.85 -10.28
C TYR A 313 4.57 5.84 -8.91
N ALA A 314 4.10 4.65 -8.51
CA ALA A 314 3.62 4.40 -7.16
C ALA A 314 3.94 2.98 -6.72
N ASN A 315 4.19 2.81 -5.43
CA ASN A 315 4.32 1.50 -4.81
C ASN A 315 3.70 1.53 -3.40
N THR A 316 2.74 0.64 -3.17
CA THR A 316 2.08 0.46 -1.85
C THR A 316 2.46 -0.87 -1.19
N ASP A 317 3.34 -1.63 -1.81
CA ASP A 317 3.83 -2.90 -1.29
C ASP A 317 5.12 -2.70 -0.49
N LEU A 318 5.07 -1.79 0.49
CA LEU A 318 6.22 -1.34 1.26
C LEU A 318 6.07 -1.69 2.74
N ARG A 319 7.16 -2.20 3.32
CA ARG A 319 7.35 -2.33 4.77
C ARG A 319 8.28 -1.24 5.26
N LYS A 320 8.16 -0.82 6.52
CA LYS A 320 9.06 0.18 7.13
C LYS A 320 10.53 -0.15 6.96
N GLU A 321 10.87 -1.42 7.02
CA GLU A 321 12.25 -1.89 6.86
C GLU A 321 12.81 -1.61 5.44
N GLN A 322 11.93 -1.54 4.44
CA GLN A 322 12.29 -1.39 3.02
C GLN A 322 12.05 0.01 2.48
N GLN A 323 11.32 0.85 3.23
CA GLN A 323 10.90 2.17 2.74
C GLN A 323 12.08 3.05 2.28
N ASN A 324 13.23 2.96 2.95
CA ASN A 324 14.39 3.79 2.63
C ASN A 324 15.05 3.42 1.29
N ASP A 325 14.85 2.19 0.80
CA ASP A 325 15.43 1.70 -0.45
C ASP A 325 14.52 1.93 -1.66
N GLU A 326 13.27 2.38 -1.44
CA GLU A 326 12.30 2.58 -2.51
C GLU A 326 12.73 3.66 -3.50
N ILE A 327 13.46 4.67 -3.06
CA ILE A 327 14.04 5.68 -3.94
C ILE A 327 15.02 5.07 -4.96
N LEU A 328 15.79 4.06 -4.56
CA LEU A 328 16.68 3.32 -5.46
C LEU A 328 15.89 2.39 -6.39
N ALA A 329 14.79 1.82 -5.91
CA ALA A 329 13.88 1.01 -6.72
C ALA A 329 13.23 1.87 -7.82
N PHE A 330 12.77 3.08 -7.49
CA PHE A 330 12.28 4.05 -8.46
C PHE A 330 13.34 4.43 -9.49
N ALA A 331 14.56 4.75 -9.07
CA ALA A 331 15.65 5.09 -9.99
C ALA A 331 15.96 3.95 -10.98
N LYS A 332 15.96 2.70 -10.50
CA LYS A 332 16.12 1.51 -11.36
C LYS A 332 14.92 1.29 -12.30
N TYR A 333 13.69 1.51 -11.81
CA TYR A 333 12.49 1.45 -12.64
C TYR A 333 12.57 2.46 -13.79
N TRP A 334 12.93 3.70 -13.46
CA TRP A 334 13.05 4.78 -14.44
C TRP A 334 14.11 4.45 -15.51
N LYS A 335 15.29 3.99 -15.07
CA LYS A 335 16.35 3.54 -15.99
C LYS A 335 15.88 2.40 -16.90
N ARG A 336 15.15 1.43 -16.38
CA ARG A 336 14.60 0.33 -17.21
C ARG A 336 13.57 0.81 -18.23
N ARG A 337 12.82 1.87 -17.91
CA ARG A 337 11.82 2.45 -18.80
C ARG A 337 12.46 3.31 -19.88
N THR A 338 13.38 4.19 -19.54
CA THR A 338 13.91 5.25 -20.41
C THR A 338 15.33 5.02 -20.92
N GLY A 339 16.04 4.03 -20.39
CA GLY A 339 17.45 3.77 -20.64
C GLY A 339 18.41 4.60 -19.78
N GLN A 340 17.93 5.63 -19.09
CA GLN A 340 18.74 6.55 -18.29
C GLN A 340 18.22 6.66 -16.86
N PHE A 341 19.10 6.95 -15.92
CA PHE A 341 18.70 7.30 -14.57
C PHE A 341 17.96 8.65 -14.52
N PRO A 342 17.14 8.90 -13.48
CA PRO A 342 16.57 10.23 -13.24
C PRO A 342 17.69 11.27 -13.16
N GLY A 343 17.47 12.45 -13.75
CA GLY A 343 18.43 13.55 -13.68
C GLY A 343 18.47 14.19 -12.29
N GLU A 344 17.31 14.34 -11.65
CA GLU A 344 17.18 14.97 -10.34
C GLU A 344 16.03 14.37 -9.53
N LEU A 345 16.25 14.16 -8.20
CA LEU A 345 15.25 13.68 -7.25
C LEU A 345 15.11 14.67 -6.10
N ILE A 346 13.87 15.07 -5.77
CA ILE A 346 13.58 16.00 -4.69
C ILE A 346 12.65 15.31 -3.68
N PHE A 347 13.02 15.29 -2.41
CA PHE A 347 12.30 14.53 -1.39
C PHE A 347 12.56 15.02 0.04
N ASP A 348 11.70 14.62 0.98
CA ASP A 348 11.88 14.92 2.41
C ASP A 348 12.95 14.02 3.05
N SER A 349 13.50 14.47 4.17
CA SER A 349 14.52 13.78 4.97
C SER A 349 14.14 12.36 5.44
N LYS A 350 12.86 12.03 5.41
CA LYS A 350 12.34 10.72 5.85
C LYS A 350 12.33 9.66 4.75
N VAL A 351 12.58 10.05 3.50
CA VAL A 351 12.44 9.15 2.35
C VAL A 351 13.59 8.13 2.28
N THR A 352 14.79 8.50 2.73
CA THR A 352 15.95 7.61 2.59
C THR A 352 17.03 7.85 3.65
N THR A 353 18.11 7.07 3.59
CA THR A 353 19.28 7.15 4.47
C THR A 353 20.45 7.88 3.81
N GLN A 354 21.45 8.30 4.60
CA GLN A 354 22.68 8.92 4.07
C GLN A 354 23.45 7.95 3.15
N ALA A 355 23.51 6.67 3.50
CA ALA A 355 24.11 5.64 2.65
C ALA A 355 23.45 5.54 1.26
N ASN A 356 22.13 5.70 1.19
CA ASN A 356 21.46 5.71 -0.10
C ASN A 356 21.65 7.02 -0.87
N LEU A 357 21.83 8.16 -0.19
CA LEU A 357 22.27 9.39 -0.85
C LEU A 357 23.64 9.22 -1.52
N SER A 358 24.55 8.48 -0.87
CA SER A 358 25.86 8.14 -1.46
C SER A 358 25.70 7.31 -2.74
N LYS A 359 24.83 6.29 -2.72
CA LYS A 359 24.53 5.47 -3.91
C LYS A 359 23.90 6.27 -5.06
N LEU A 360 23.02 7.24 -4.73
CA LEU A 360 22.48 8.15 -5.76
C LEU A 360 23.59 9.00 -6.38
N ASN A 361 24.50 9.52 -5.56
CA ASN A 361 25.64 10.30 -6.03
C ASN A 361 26.56 9.48 -6.93
N GLN A 362 26.87 8.23 -6.57
CA GLN A 362 27.66 7.31 -7.38
C GLN A 362 27.04 7.02 -8.76
N GLN A 363 25.71 7.10 -8.86
CA GLN A 363 24.96 6.94 -10.12
C GLN A 363 24.76 8.25 -10.89
N ASP A 364 25.42 9.33 -10.47
CA ASP A 364 25.29 10.71 -10.99
C ASP A 364 23.87 11.27 -10.94
N ILE A 365 23.01 10.73 -10.06
CA ILE A 365 21.68 11.26 -9.83
C ILE A 365 21.78 12.48 -8.92
N LYS A 366 21.33 13.62 -9.42
CA LYS A 366 21.25 14.85 -8.62
C LYS A 366 20.11 14.73 -7.62
N PHE A 367 20.26 15.30 -6.44
CA PHE A 367 19.17 15.32 -5.46
C PHE A 367 19.14 16.60 -4.64
N ILE A 368 17.96 16.90 -4.10
CA ILE A 368 17.73 17.92 -3.08
C ILE A 368 16.85 17.28 -2.00
N THR A 369 17.31 17.31 -0.76
CA THR A 369 16.54 16.78 0.37
C THR A 369 16.71 17.66 1.61
N LEU A 370 15.96 17.39 2.68
CA LEU A 370 16.15 18.03 3.97
C LEU A 370 17.11 17.24 4.85
N ARG A 371 17.89 17.97 5.65
CA ARG A 371 18.63 17.42 6.77
C ARG A 371 17.80 17.49 8.05
N ARG A 372 17.74 16.39 8.79
CA ARG A 372 17.10 16.39 10.10
C ARG A 372 17.82 17.34 11.06
N ARG A 373 17.05 18.14 11.77
CA ARG A 373 17.53 19.11 12.74
C ARG A 373 17.83 18.40 14.07
N GLY A 374 19.12 18.34 14.46
CA GLY A 374 19.52 17.86 15.77
C GLY A 374 19.97 19.06 16.62
N PRO A 375 19.90 18.98 17.97
CA PRO A 375 20.29 20.09 18.87
C PRO A 375 21.71 20.59 18.64
N LYS A 376 22.66 19.69 18.47
CA LYS A 376 24.09 20.03 18.20
C LYS A 376 24.23 20.83 16.89
N LEU A 377 23.51 20.45 15.85
CA LEU A 377 23.55 21.13 14.55
C LEU A 377 22.91 22.52 14.63
N LEU A 378 21.82 22.67 15.36
CA LEU A 378 21.18 23.97 15.57
C LEU A 378 22.09 24.90 16.40
N GLN A 379 22.76 24.40 17.43
CA GLN A 379 23.76 25.15 18.21
C GLN A 379 24.97 25.57 17.34
N ASP A 380 25.44 24.69 16.49
CA ASP A 380 26.54 25.02 15.53
C ASP A 380 26.10 26.17 14.61
N LEU A 381 24.92 26.08 14.02
CA LEU A 381 24.38 27.12 13.15
C LEU A 381 24.20 28.47 13.88
N ALA A 382 23.74 28.46 15.14
CA ALA A 382 23.53 29.66 15.94
C ALA A 382 24.86 30.40 16.31
N ARG A 383 26.01 29.69 16.32
CA ARG A 383 27.34 30.28 16.57
C ARG A 383 27.85 31.08 15.38
N HIS A 384 27.30 30.90 14.19
CA HIS A 384 27.77 31.65 13.02
C HIS A 384 27.30 33.11 13.09
N PRO A 385 28.22 34.07 12.89
CA PRO A 385 27.88 35.49 12.92
C PRO A 385 26.92 35.83 11.79
N ARG A 386 26.10 36.87 11.99
CA ARG A 386 25.11 37.30 11.01
C ARG A 386 25.71 37.65 9.64
N SER A 387 26.96 38.07 9.59
CA SER A 387 27.71 38.33 8.36
C SER A 387 27.98 37.08 7.50
N ALA A 388 27.99 35.88 8.11
CA ALA A 388 28.13 34.61 7.37
C ALA A 388 26.85 34.23 6.62
N TRP A 389 25.72 34.83 6.98
CA TRP A 389 24.41 34.58 6.36
C TRP A 389 24.13 35.60 5.26
N ARG A 390 24.27 35.18 4.00
CA ARG A 390 23.99 36.03 2.85
C ARG A 390 22.51 36.03 2.49
N ARG A 391 21.99 37.16 2.03
CA ARG A 391 20.62 37.29 1.52
C ARG A 391 20.55 36.77 0.10
N ILE A 392 19.50 36.05 -0.23
CA ILE A 392 19.17 35.62 -1.59
C ILE A 392 17.77 36.11 -1.96
N GLU A 393 17.53 36.28 -3.25
CA GLU A 393 16.20 36.58 -3.79
C GLU A 393 15.61 35.32 -4.43
N LEU A 394 14.34 35.03 -4.13
CA LEU A 394 13.57 33.93 -4.68
C LEU A 394 12.53 34.51 -5.64
N SER A 395 12.75 34.35 -6.93
CA SER A 395 11.91 34.90 -8.00
C SER A 395 10.80 33.97 -8.46
N GLY A 396 11.04 32.66 -8.39
CA GLY A 396 10.13 31.62 -8.93
C GLY A 396 9.06 31.12 -7.98
N VAL A 397 8.87 31.73 -6.79
CA VAL A 397 7.97 31.19 -5.76
C VAL A 397 6.98 32.26 -5.31
N SER A 398 5.69 31.96 -5.38
CA SER A 398 4.62 32.80 -4.79
C SER A 398 4.64 32.63 -3.27
N ARG A 399 5.58 33.29 -2.58
CA ARG A 399 5.71 33.29 -1.12
C ARG A 399 5.81 34.68 -0.56
N ILE A 400 5.37 34.84 0.71
CA ILE A 400 5.49 36.10 1.46
C ILE A 400 6.96 36.45 1.70
N TYR A 401 7.80 35.43 1.97
CA TYR A 401 9.22 35.61 2.30
C TYR A 401 10.10 35.39 1.06
N LYS A 402 10.35 36.45 0.31
CA LYS A 402 11.11 36.39 -0.97
C LYS A 402 12.61 36.56 -0.83
N THR A 403 13.06 37.10 0.31
CA THR A 403 14.48 37.44 0.52
C THR A 403 15.08 36.80 1.78
N PRO A 404 15.04 35.46 1.89
CA PRO A 404 15.61 34.77 3.05
C PRO A 404 17.13 34.90 3.10
N ARG A 405 17.70 34.60 4.27
CA ARG A 405 19.14 34.48 4.44
C ARG A 405 19.56 33.02 4.41
N ILE A 406 20.70 32.77 3.84
CA ILE A 406 21.29 31.42 3.74
C ILE A 406 22.70 31.37 4.27
N LEU A 407 23.03 30.21 4.87
CA LEU A 407 24.41 29.79 5.15
C LEU A 407 24.69 28.56 4.28
N ASP A 408 25.58 28.70 3.31
CA ASP A 408 25.87 27.73 2.25
C ASP A 408 27.28 27.18 2.49
N ARG A 409 27.38 25.89 2.84
CA ARG A 409 28.65 25.27 3.20
C ARG A 409 28.74 23.81 2.76
N ARG A 410 29.95 23.29 2.69
CA ARG A 410 30.19 21.84 2.53
C ARG A 410 30.29 21.21 3.91
N VAL A 411 29.69 20.04 4.07
CA VAL A 411 29.71 19.26 5.31
C VAL A 411 30.02 17.80 5.00
N MET A 412 30.54 17.10 5.99
CA MET A 412 30.68 15.65 5.95
C MET A 412 29.49 15.02 6.69
N LEU A 413 29.06 13.88 6.22
CA LEU A 413 28.05 13.05 6.86
C LEU A 413 28.64 11.66 7.07
N ASP A 414 28.21 10.97 8.11
CA ASP A 414 28.83 9.70 8.54
C ASP A 414 28.76 8.60 7.47
N ASP A 415 27.59 8.43 6.83
CA ASP A 415 27.33 7.38 5.83
C ASP A 415 27.28 7.90 4.38
N TYR A 416 27.82 9.08 4.11
CA TYR A 416 27.89 9.66 2.77
C TYR A 416 29.34 9.84 2.34
N GLU A 417 29.67 9.35 1.16
CA GLU A 417 31.02 9.40 0.60
C GLU A 417 31.38 10.80 0.09
N GLY A 418 32.33 11.44 0.74
CA GLY A 418 32.82 12.75 0.39
C GLY A 418 31.98 13.92 0.92
N PRO A 419 32.33 15.17 0.55
CA PRO A 419 31.64 16.35 1.01
C PRO A 419 30.27 16.49 0.30
N ILE A 420 29.26 16.89 1.08
CA ILE A 420 27.94 17.25 0.56
C ILE A 420 27.65 18.72 0.85
N ARG A 421 26.89 19.37 -0.02
CA ARG A 421 26.50 20.76 0.16
C ARG A 421 25.31 20.88 1.06
N GLN A 422 25.41 21.69 2.12
CA GLN A 422 24.32 22.03 3.03
C GLN A 422 24.00 23.52 2.89
N ILE A 423 22.71 23.82 2.69
CA ILE A 423 22.19 25.18 2.65
C ILE A 423 21.20 25.32 3.81
N ALA A 424 21.59 26.07 4.84
CA ALA A 424 20.69 26.44 5.91
C ALA A 424 19.97 27.73 5.51
N VAL A 425 18.66 27.77 5.65
CA VAL A 425 17.79 28.90 5.26
C VAL A 425 17.02 29.37 6.47
N ILE A 426 17.07 30.67 6.74
CA ILE A 426 16.34 31.35 7.81
C ILE A 426 15.47 32.49 7.24
N GLU A 427 14.62 33.06 8.07
CA GLU A 427 13.70 34.14 7.67
C GLU A 427 12.64 33.64 6.65
N LEU A 428 12.15 32.40 6.84
CA LEU A 428 11.04 31.81 6.07
C LEU A 428 9.71 31.79 6.84
N GLY A 429 9.58 32.61 7.92
CA GLY A 429 8.37 32.68 8.74
C GLY A 429 8.28 31.64 9.85
N HIS A 430 9.31 30.88 10.10
CA HIS A 430 9.41 29.96 11.23
C HIS A 430 10.75 30.13 11.96
N GLU A 431 10.78 29.79 13.24
CA GLU A 431 11.93 30.07 14.14
C GLU A 431 13.18 29.26 13.77
N GLN A 432 13.00 28.02 13.36
CA GLN A 432 14.13 27.11 13.10
C GLN A 432 14.55 27.11 11.63
N PRO A 433 15.87 27.06 11.34
CA PRO A 433 16.36 27.03 9.97
C PRO A 433 15.90 25.79 9.21
N THR A 434 15.54 25.96 7.94
CA THR A 434 15.38 24.85 6.99
C THR A 434 16.73 24.43 6.46
N LEU A 435 17.05 23.13 6.53
CA LEU A 435 18.38 22.61 6.15
C LEU A 435 18.25 21.75 4.91
N LEU A 436 18.71 22.27 3.77
CA LEU A 436 18.79 21.52 2.52
C LEU A 436 20.13 20.80 2.42
N LEU A 437 20.08 19.58 1.88
CA LEU A 437 21.24 18.80 1.44
C LEU A 437 21.14 18.52 -0.05
N THR A 438 22.27 18.66 -0.75
CA THR A 438 22.35 18.37 -2.19
C THR A 438 23.77 18.01 -2.62
N ASN A 439 23.88 17.17 -3.65
CA ASN A 439 25.16 16.91 -4.33
C ASN A 439 25.45 17.91 -5.47
N GLN A 440 24.58 18.89 -5.72
CA GLN A 440 24.73 19.89 -6.77
C GLN A 440 25.63 21.06 -6.29
N MET A 441 26.90 20.93 -6.50
CA MET A 441 27.89 21.90 -5.99
C MET A 441 27.90 23.24 -6.74
N ARG A 442 27.49 23.28 -8.02
CA ARG A 442 27.62 24.46 -8.91
C ARG A 442 26.33 25.25 -9.07
N ARG A 443 25.16 24.66 -8.86
CA ARG A 443 23.87 25.35 -9.02
C ARG A 443 23.69 26.44 -7.96
N SER A 444 23.11 27.57 -8.32
CA SER A 444 22.91 28.67 -7.35
C SER A 444 22.01 28.22 -6.19
N ALA A 445 22.29 28.72 -4.99
CA ALA A 445 21.51 28.37 -3.82
C ALA A 445 20.04 28.82 -3.93
N ALA A 446 19.77 29.97 -4.55
CA ALA A 446 18.42 30.45 -4.81
C ALA A 446 17.63 29.43 -5.64
N LYS A 447 18.18 28.97 -6.79
CA LYS A 447 17.55 27.95 -7.63
C LYS A 447 17.33 26.62 -6.93
N LEU A 448 18.22 26.21 -6.01
CA LEU A 448 18.05 25.00 -5.22
C LEU A 448 16.91 25.15 -4.21
N VAL A 449 16.82 26.28 -3.52
CA VAL A 449 15.74 26.59 -2.58
C VAL A 449 14.39 26.69 -3.30
N GLU A 450 14.34 27.35 -4.46
CA GLU A 450 13.14 27.44 -5.30
C GLU A 450 12.68 26.06 -5.79
N ARG A 451 13.62 25.23 -6.29
CA ARG A 451 13.27 23.87 -6.76
C ARG A 451 12.76 23.01 -5.62
N TYR A 452 13.37 23.08 -4.44
CA TYR A 452 12.86 22.37 -3.27
C TYR A 452 11.47 22.87 -2.86
N ALA A 453 11.23 24.18 -2.94
CA ALA A 453 9.92 24.75 -2.62
C ALA A 453 8.81 24.26 -3.55
N GLN A 454 9.12 24.04 -4.83
CA GLN A 454 8.18 23.48 -5.81
C GLN A 454 7.76 22.04 -5.50
N ARG A 455 8.59 21.27 -4.77
CA ARG A 455 8.21 19.92 -4.31
C ARG A 455 6.89 19.92 -3.52
N MET A 456 6.58 21.00 -2.80
CA MET A 456 5.32 21.06 -2.05
C MET A 456 4.06 20.92 -2.93
N LEU A 457 4.20 21.09 -4.25
CA LEU A 457 3.10 20.88 -5.20
C LEU A 457 2.70 19.39 -5.36
N ILE A 458 3.57 18.44 -4.95
CA ILE A 458 3.18 17.03 -4.89
C ILE A 458 2.04 16.82 -3.87
N GLU A 459 2.03 17.61 -2.79
CA GLU A 459 0.99 17.53 -1.76
C GLU A 459 -0.38 17.91 -2.34
N ASN A 460 -0.44 18.88 -3.25
CA ASN A 460 -1.67 19.26 -3.94
C ASN A 460 -2.19 18.12 -4.82
N ASN A 461 -1.31 17.48 -5.59
CA ASN A 461 -1.70 16.33 -6.43
C ASN A 461 -2.09 15.10 -5.59
N ILE A 462 -1.46 14.89 -4.45
CA ILE A 462 -1.90 13.87 -3.48
C ILE A 462 -3.30 14.23 -2.97
N GLU A 463 -3.56 15.50 -2.68
CA GLU A 463 -4.86 15.96 -2.24
C GLU A 463 -5.94 15.80 -3.31
N ASP A 464 -5.65 16.09 -4.56
CA ASP A 464 -6.53 15.82 -5.70
C ASP A 464 -6.78 14.32 -5.87
N GLY A 465 -5.73 13.49 -5.77
CA GLY A 465 -5.84 12.04 -5.75
C GLY A 465 -6.74 11.51 -4.64
N VAL A 466 -6.68 12.13 -3.47
CA VAL A 466 -7.52 11.77 -2.32
C VAL A 466 -8.96 12.28 -2.47
N ASN A 467 -9.15 13.54 -2.87
CA ASN A 467 -10.46 14.19 -2.87
C ASN A 467 -11.31 13.73 -4.06
N PHE A 468 -10.73 13.61 -5.25
CA PHE A 468 -11.46 13.20 -6.45
C PHE A 468 -11.38 11.69 -6.71
N PHE A 469 -10.18 11.10 -6.74
CA PHE A 469 -10.01 9.69 -7.05
C PHE A 469 -10.12 8.77 -5.82
N HIS A 470 -10.33 9.34 -4.62
CA HIS A 470 -10.46 8.61 -3.35
C HIS A 470 -9.29 7.64 -3.09
N MET A 471 -8.08 8.09 -3.35
CA MET A 471 -6.86 7.29 -3.21
C MET A 471 -6.63 6.80 -1.77
N ASP A 472 -7.17 7.50 -0.77
CA ASP A 472 -7.12 7.13 0.65
C ASP A 472 -8.32 6.31 1.13
N ALA A 473 -9.28 6.02 0.26
CA ALA A 473 -10.45 5.20 0.61
C ALA A 473 -10.08 3.72 0.61
N LEU A 474 -9.43 3.27 1.69
CA LEU A 474 -9.01 1.89 1.86
C LEU A 474 -10.21 0.94 1.77
N SER A 475 -10.32 0.19 0.69
CA SER A 475 -11.38 -0.82 0.50
C SER A 475 -11.07 -2.13 1.22
N SER A 476 -9.82 -2.35 1.63
CA SER A 476 -9.33 -3.58 2.25
C SER A 476 -8.00 -3.36 2.97
N ALA A 477 -7.71 -4.14 4.00
CA ALA A 477 -6.38 -4.22 4.62
C ALA A 477 -5.35 -4.94 3.74
N VAL A 478 -5.78 -5.54 2.64
CA VAL A 478 -4.91 -6.30 1.73
C VAL A 478 -4.17 -5.34 0.80
N ALA A 479 -2.86 -5.28 0.92
CA ALA A 479 -1.98 -4.41 0.13
C ALA A 479 -2.19 -4.57 -1.39
N LEU A 480 -2.47 -5.79 -1.87
CA LEU A 480 -2.77 -6.07 -3.29
C LEU A 480 -3.93 -5.21 -3.84
N LYS A 481 -5.02 -5.08 -3.08
CA LYS A 481 -6.19 -4.28 -3.50
C LYS A 481 -5.87 -2.80 -3.49
N VAL A 482 -5.17 -2.35 -2.48
CA VAL A 482 -4.77 -0.94 -2.35
C VAL A 482 -3.81 -0.56 -3.47
N ASN A 483 -2.86 -1.44 -3.78
CA ASN A 483 -1.94 -1.19 -4.89
C ASN A 483 -2.67 -1.06 -6.23
N CYS A 484 -3.63 -1.94 -6.52
CA CYS A 484 -4.46 -1.83 -7.72
C CYS A 484 -5.18 -0.47 -7.78
N ASP A 485 -5.77 -0.04 -6.68
CA ASP A 485 -6.54 1.19 -6.61
C ASP A 485 -5.67 2.44 -6.80
N VAL A 486 -4.46 2.44 -6.23
CA VAL A 486 -3.47 3.51 -6.43
C VAL A 486 -3.00 3.55 -7.88
N GLN A 487 -2.68 2.40 -8.50
CA GLN A 487 -2.28 2.37 -9.92
C GLN A 487 -3.39 2.88 -10.85
N LEU A 488 -4.65 2.52 -10.56
CA LEU A 488 -5.81 3.06 -11.30
C LEU A 488 -5.94 4.59 -11.13
N THR A 489 -5.57 5.11 -9.94
CA THR A 489 -5.53 6.56 -9.72
C THR A 489 -4.49 7.22 -10.62
N LEU A 490 -3.28 6.65 -10.72
CA LEU A 490 -2.24 7.16 -11.63
C LEU A 490 -2.71 7.14 -13.10
N MET A 491 -3.35 6.06 -13.51
CA MET A 491 -3.90 5.95 -14.87
C MET A 491 -4.98 7.00 -15.13
N ALA A 492 -5.91 7.17 -14.21
CA ALA A 492 -7.04 8.10 -14.36
C ALA A 492 -6.60 9.56 -14.30
N SER A 493 -5.61 9.90 -13.46
CA SER A 493 -5.12 11.28 -13.34
C SER A 493 -4.21 11.70 -14.50
N SER A 494 -3.72 10.77 -15.29
CA SER A 494 -2.87 11.06 -16.46
C SER A 494 -3.64 11.10 -17.78
N LEU A 495 -4.94 10.73 -17.80
CA LEU A 495 -5.84 10.86 -18.94
C LEU A 495 -6.43 12.26 -19.04
#